data_8092f43c5ce09883e93feb16fa87260f
#
_entry.id   8092f43c5ce09883e93feb16fa87260f
#
_cell.length_a   1.000
_cell.length_b   1.000
_cell.length_c   1.000
_cell.angle_alpha   90.00
_cell.angle_beta   90.00
_cell.angle_gamma   90.00
#
_symmetry.space_group_name_H-M   'P 1'
#
loop_
_entity.id
_entity.type
_entity.pdbx_description
1 polymer ?
#
loop_
_entity_poly.entity_id
_entity_poly.type
_entity_poly.pdbx_seq_one_letter_code
_entity_poly.pdbx_strand_id
1 'polypeptide(L)'
;MKGRKWIALAVSAALCIVPFQTGEKTGSLSIATVSAEDRNDMPSDYATACDWIWTNRIEREGSMKDWATIYDQIVAGNGTLQYILIWQSYEKITLEQRQKLPQMLEDAVNQWTDHLIGYDGWPFQHVNVKIVGYAVLDKSCLLDLQPDEVVYTDTTSSWLRDDMITSGMGDTSVPAIQPAEPTDLSRYSHWSDPNWSYHGSYSNRYDMYLHGITGMIHMGGYGYHYGQILSDQSVLGLIDCTTSQHILLHEMGHGFGFPDY
;
A
#
# COMPACT_ATOMS: atom_id res chain seq x y z
N MET A 1 -11.88 22.17 9.50
CA MET A 1 -12.78 21.05 9.87
C MET A 1 -13.75 20.61 8.77
N LYS A 2 -14.27 21.51 7.91
CA LYS A 2 -15.14 21.11 6.77
C LYS A 2 -14.36 20.38 5.66
N GLY A 3 -13.11 20.74 5.39
CA GLY A 3 -12.29 20.10 4.33
C GLY A 3 -12.02 18.61 4.55
N ARG A 4 -11.74 18.19 5.81
CA ARG A 4 -11.48 16.77 6.11
C ARG A 4 -12.64 15.81 5.78
N LYS A 5 -13.88 16.29 5.94
CA LYS A 5 -15.08 15.47 5.60
C LYS A 5 -15.14 15.12 4.11
N TRP A 6 -14.67 16.04 3.27
CA TRP A 6 -14.74 15.86 1.81
C TRP A 6 -13.66 14.91 1.29
N ILE A 7 -12.47 14.95 1.87
CA ILE A 7 -11.38 14.05 1.51
C ILE A 7 -11.79 12.59 1.73
N ALA A 8 -12.29 12.28 2.93
CA ALA A 8 -12.72 10.93 3.25
C ALA A 8 -13.87 10.44 2.35
N LEU A 9 -14.82 11.33 2.01
CA LEU A 9 -15.94 10.97 1.14
C LEU A 9 -15.51 10.73 -0.31
N ALA A 10 -14.62 11.56 -0.85
CA ALA A 10 -14.12 11.40 -2.21
C ALA A 10 -13.37 10.05 -2.35
N VAL A 11 -12.56 9.71 -1.37
CA VAL A 11 -11.78 8.48 -1.37
C VAL A 11 -12.68 7.25 -1.19
N SER A 12 -13.66 7.30 -0.28
CA SER A 12 -14.65 6.21 -0.11
C SER A 12 -15.50 6.01 -1.37
N ALA A 13 -15.85 7.10 -2.08
CA ALA A 13 -16.60 7.02 -3.33
C ALA A 13 -15.79 6.38 -4.46
N ALA A 14 -14.48 6.63 -4.54
CA ALA A 14 -13.63 6.03 -5.57
C ALA A 14 -13.55 4.50 -5.44
N LEU A 15 -13.58 3.97 -4.24
CA LEU A 15 -13.62 2.52 -3.99
C LEU A 15 -14.97 1.87 -4.35
N CYS A 16 -16.07 2.64 -4.29
CA CYS A 16 -17.41 2.14 -4.61
C CYS A 16 -17.77 2.20 -6.11
N ILE A 17 -17.01 2.92 -6.94
CA ILE A 17 -17.39 3.23 -8.33
C ILE A 17 -16.47 2.54 -9.37
N VAL A 18 -15.88 1.40 -9.07
CA VAL A 18 -15.24 0.64 -10.16
C VAL A 18 -16.30 -0.23 -10.84
N PRO A 19 -16.87 0.18 -12.00
CA PRO A 19 -17.76 -0.69 -12.73
C PRO A 19 -16.94 -1.85 -13.31
N PHE A 20 -17.41 -3.04 -13.06
CA PHE A 20 -16.94 -4.26 -13.71
C PHE A 20 -17.23 -4.15 -15.22
N GLN A 21 -16.28 -3.67 -16.00
CA GLN A 21 -16.36 -3.72 -17.47
C GLN A 21 -15.41 -4.78 -18.02
N THR A 22 -15.99 -5.92 -18.37
CA THR A 22 -15.38 -6.87 -19.30
C THR A 22 -15.50 -6.30 -20.72
N GLY A 23 -14.39 -5.86 -21.31
CA GLY A 23 -14.38 -5.43 -22.70
C GLY A 23 -13.07 -4.79 -23.10
N GLU A 24 -12.34 -5.47 -23.98
CA GLU A 24 -11.12 -4.99 -24.62
C GLU A 24 -11.28 -3.59 -25.23
N LYS A 25 -10.44 -2.66 -24.82
CA LYS A 25 -9.95 -1.56 -25.68
C LYS A 25 -8.62 -1.04 -25.15
N THR A 26 -7.58 -1.23 -25.92
CA THR A 26 -6.33 -0.46 -25.87
C THR A 26 -6.65 1.02 -26.09
N GLY A 27 -6.77 1.75 -25.01
CA GLY A 27 -6.92 3.22 -25.01
C GLY A 27 -6.29 3.73 -23.73
N SER A 28 -5.41 4.69 -23.86
CA SER A 28 -4.91 5.48 -22.73
C SER A 28 -6.10 5.89 -21.87
N LEU A 29 -6.21 5.32 -20.67
CA LEU A 29 -7.16 5.77 -19.66
C LEU A 29 -6.70 7.14 -19.17
N SER A 30 -7.28 8.20 -19.72
CA SER A 30 -7.28 9.47 -19.02
C SER A 30 -8.16 9.28 -17.79
N ILE A 31 -7.54 9.20 -16.63
CA ILE A 31 -8.23 9.20 -15.33
C ILE A 31 -8.92 10.56 -15.26
N ALA A 32 -10.26 10.55 -15.31
CA ALA A 32 -11.03 11.74 -15.02
C ALA A 32 -10.79 12.06 -13.55
N THR A 33 -10.19 13.21 -13.27
CA THR A 33 -10.08 13.74 -11.91
C THR A 33 -11.49 13.95 -11.38
N VAL A 34 -11.86 13.15 -10.38
CA VAL A 34 -13.11 13.31 -9.65
C VAL A 34 -13.00 14.59 -8.84
N SER A 35 -13.73 15.62 -9.22
CA SER A 35 -13.74 16.90 -8.49
C SER A 35 -14.73 16.85 -7.31
N ALA A 36 -14.63 17.82 -6.39
CA ALA A 36 -15.58 17.95 -5.29
C ALA A 36 -17.04 18.16 -5.75
N GLU A 37 -17.24 18.51 -7.02
CA GLU A 37 -18.55 18.65 -7.65
C GLU A 37 -19.18 17.31 -7.98
N ASP A 38 -18.40 16.24 -8.10
CA ASP A 38 -18.87 14.91 -8.52
C ASP A 38 -19.72 14.18 -7.45
N ARG A 39 -19.83 14.73 -6.24
CA ARG A 39 -20.76 14.21 -5.25
C ARG A 39 -22.23 14.26 -5.69
N ASN A 40 -22.56 15.20 -6.57
CA ASN A 40 -23.92 15.33 -7.08
C ASN A 40 -24.28 14.18 -8.06
N ASP A 41 -23.27 13.52 -8.61
CA ASP A 41 -23.44 12.40 -9.54
C ASP A 41 -23.40 11.03 -8.82
N MET A 42 -23.12 11.02 -7.52
CA MET A 42 -23.12 9.79 -6.74
C MET A 42 -24.57 9.30 -6.53
N PRO A 43 -24.88 8.01 -6.80
CA PRO A 43 -26.18 7.44 -6.48
C PRO A 43 -26.54 7.69 -5.01
N SER A 44 -27.80 8.07 -4.76
CA SER A 44 -28.27 8.55 -3.45
C SER A 44 -28.10 7.55 -2.30
N ASP A 45 -28.16 6.25 -2.61
CA ASP A 45 -27.94 5.16 -1.67
C ASP A 45 -26.46 5.07 -1.25
N TYR A 46 -25.52 5.26 -2.17
CA TYR A 46 -24.08 5.36 -1.84
C TYR A 46 -23.78 6.61 -1.03
N ALA A 47 -24.32 7.77 -1.42
CA ALA A 47 -24.15 8.99 -0.64
C ALA A 47 -24.68 8.83 0.79
N THR A 48 -25.82 8.18 0.95
CA THR A 48 -26.42 7.89 2.25
C THR A 48 -25.54 6.94 3.07
N ALA A 49 -25.00 5.89 2.46
CA ALA A 49 -24.10 4.95 3.12
C ALA A 49 -22.80 5.66 3.57
N CYS A 50 -22.20 6.48 2.71
CA CYS A 50 -21.01 7.27 3.05
C CYS A 50 -21.27 8.25 4.21
N ASP A 51 -22.40 8.94 4.22
CA ASP A 51 -22.77 9.85 5.31
C ASP A 51 -23.00 9.08 6.64
N TRP A 52 -23.59 7.89 6.54
CA TRP A 52 -23.78 7.03 7.72
C TRP A 52 -22.45 6.53 8.28
N ILE A 53 -21.54 6.01 7.42
CA ILE A 53 -20.19 5.56 7.78
C ILE A 53 -19.41 6.72 8.42
N TRP A 54 -19.42 7.89 7.79
CA TRP A 54 -18.76 9.06 8.34
C TRP A 54 -19.23 9.36 9.76
N THR A 55 -20.56 9.52 9.94
CA THR A 55 -21.13 9.96 11.22
C THR A 55 -21.04 8.89 12.31
N ASN A 56 -21.20 7.61 11.95
CA ASN A 56 -21.33 6.54 12.93
C ASN A 56 -20.04 5.80 13.21
N ARG A 57 -19.06 5.88 12.29
CA ARG A 57 -17.78 5.18 12.42
C ARG A 57 -16.61 6.16 12.46
N ILE A 58 -16.31 6.85 11.37
CA ILE A 58 -15.10 7.67 11.24
C ILE A 58 -15.04 8.80 12.28
N GLU A 59 -16.13 9.55 12.48
CA GLU A 59 -16.18 10.63 13.49
C GLU A 59 -16.07 10.11 14.94
N ARG A 60 -16.52 8.90 15.21
CA ARG A 60 -16.55 8.31 16.55
C ARG A 60 -15.29 7.56 16.92
N GLU A 61 -14.68 6.87 15.98
CA GLU A 61 -13.53 6.03 16.24
C GLU A 61 -12.25 6.83 16.49
N GLY A 62 -12.20 8.08 16.05
CA GLY A 62 -11.19 9.08 16.45
C GLY A 62 -9.73 8.71 16.20
N SER A 63 -9.47 7.49 15.73
CA SER A 63 -8.18 6.82 15.70
C SER A 63 -7.19 7.39 14.69
N MET A 64 -7.66 8.17 13.72
CA MET A 64 -6.81 8.69 12.64
C MET A 64 -5.88 9.85 13.05
N LYS A 65 -6.00 10.35 14.29
CA LYS A 65 -5.23 11.53 14.72
C LYS A 65 -3.86 11.21 15.30
N ASP A 66 -3.67 9.98 15.75
CA ASP A 66 -2.51 9.60 16.58
C ASP A 66 -1.54 8.65 15.85
N TRP A 67 -1.78 8.37 14.56
CA TRP A 67 -1.01 7.40 13.79
C TRP A 67 -0.24 8.07 12.65
N ALA A 68 0.96 7.62 12.39
CA ALA A 68 1.74 7.98 11.21
C ALA A 68 1.13 7.31 9.97
N THR A 69 0.08 7.88 9.42
CA THR A 69 -0.61 7.39 8.23
C THR A 69 0.25 7.55 6.97
N ILE A 70 -0.20 6.98 5.86
CA ILE A 70 0.46 7.21 4.55
C ILE A 70 0.52 8.71 4.22
N TYR A 71 -0.51 9.50 4.57
CA TYR A 71 -0.48 10.97 4.40
C TYR A 71 0.70 11.61 5.10
N ASP A 72 0.94 11.23 6.36
CA ASP A 72 2.05 11.77 7.15
C ASP A 72 3.39 11.36 6.55
N GLN A 73 3.50 10.11 6.07
CA GLN A 73 4.70 9.60 5.41
C GLN A 73 4.98 10.37 4.10
N ILE A 74 3.95 10.65 3.29
CA ILE A 74 4.08 11.44 2.05
C ILE A 74 4.57 12.85 2.37
N VAL A 75 3.96 13.51 3.36
CA VAL A 75 4.35 14.87 3.75
C VAL A 75 5.78 14.88 4.29
N ALA A 76 6.14 13.96 5.16
CA ALA A 76 7.50 13.85 5.71
C ALA A 76 8.54 13.46 4.65
N GLY A 77 8.13 12.76 3.59
CA GLY A 77 8.93 12.42 2.41
C GLY A 77 8.96 13.50 1.33
N ASN A 78 8.32 14.65 1.57
CA ASN A 78 8.17 15.74 0.60
C ASN A 78 7.66 15.25 -0.76
N GLY A 79 6.56 14.50 -0.76
CA GLY A 79 5.92 13.95 -1.96
C GLY A 79 6.61 12.70 -2.53
N THR A 80 7.43 12.02 -1.72
CA THR A 80 8.05 10.75 -2.11
C THR A 80 7.86 9.71 -1.02
N LEU A 81 7.39 8.51 -1.40
CA LEU A 81 7.38 7.33 -0.54
C LEU A 81 8.50 6.37 -0.94
N GLN A 82 9.24 5.91 0.04
CA GLN A 82 10.28 4.90 -0.11
C GLN A 82 9.74 3.55 0.38
N TYR A 83 9.67 2.58 -0.51
CA TYR A 83 9.20 1.23 -0.22
C TYR A 83 10.36 0.24 -0.14
N ILE A 84 10.23 -0.73 0.77
CA ILE A 84 10.99 -1.98 0.73
C ILE A 84 10.05 -3.11 0.25
N LEU A 85 10.52 -3.96 -0.64
CA LEU A 85 9.83 -5.21 -0.96
C LEU A 85 10.29 -6.30 0.02
N ILE A 86 9.35 -6.88 0.77
CA ILE A 86 9.57 -8.07 1.59
C ILE A 86 9.04 -9.27 0.80
N TRP A 87 9.91 -10.22 0.47
CA TRP A 87 9.56 -11.34 -0.40
C TRP A 87 9.67 -12.67 0.35
N GLN A 88 8.59 -13.06 1.01
CA GLN A 88 8.45 -14.33 1.72
C GLN A 88 7.99 -15.43 0.75
N SER A 89 8.74 -15.59 -0.32
CA SER A 89 8.49 -16.54 -1.39
C SER A 89 9.79 -17.03 -2.00
N TYR A 90 9.75 -18.20 -2.61
CA TYR A 90 10.84 -18.73 -3.44
C TYR A 90 10.62 -18.50 -4.94
N GLU A 91 9.47 -17.92 -5.31
CA GLU A 91 9.21 -17.49 -6.68
C GLU A 91 10.24 -16.44 -7.12
N LYS A 92 10.57 -16.47 -8.41
CA LYS A 92 11.59 -15.59 -8.97
C LYS A 92 10.97 -14.28 -9.42
N ILE A 93 11.67 -13.19 -9.14
CA ILE A 93 11.34 -11.85 -9.64
C ILE A 93 12.43 -11.45 -10.64
N THR A 94 12.03 -11.21 -11.88
CA THR A 94 12.94 -10.76 -12.94
C THR A 94 13.37 -9.31 -12.72
N LEU A 95 14.46 -8.90 -13.36
CA LEU A 95 14.88 -7.50 -13.38
C LEU A 95 13.78 -6.59 -13.95
N GLU A 96 13.13 -7.02 -15.03
CA GLU A 96 12.02 -6.26 -15.64
C GLU A 96 10.87 -6.03 -14.66
N GLN A 97 10.47 -7.06 -13.92
CA GLN A 97 9.42 -6.94 -12.90
C GLN A 97 9.85 -5.97 -11.78
N ARG A 98 11.08 -6.05 -11.31
CA ARG A 98 11.58 -5.10 -10.29
C ARG A 98 11.64 -3.65 -10.79
N GLN A 99 11.94 -3.46 -12.08
CA GLN A 99 11.91 -2.12 -12.71
C GLN A 99 10.49 -1.56 -12.87
N LYS A 100 9.47 -2.41 -12.98
CA LYS A 100 8.05 -2.01 -13.05
C LYS A 100 7.43 -1.76 -11.67
N LEU A 101 7.97 -2.38 -10.62
CA LEU A 101 7.41 -2.33 -9.28
C LEU A 101 7.19 -0.91 -8.73
N PRO A 102 8.15 0.04 -8.83
CA PRO A 102 7.91 1.40 -8.34
C PRO A 102 6.74 2.07 -9.07
N GLN A 103 6.62 1.92 -10.38
CA GLN A 103 5.50 2.53 -11.13
C GLN A 103 4.15 1.92 -10.74
N MET A 104 4.07 0.62 -10.56
CA MET A 104 2.85 -0.06 -10.11
C MET A 104 2.37 0.48 -8.76
N LEU A 105 3.28 0.67 -7.79
CA LEU A 105 2.96 1.25 -6.49
C LEU A 105 2.62 2.75 -6.59
N GLU A 106 3.34 3.48 -7.43
CA GLU A 106 3.12 4.90 -7.68
C GLU A 106 1.73 5.15 -8.26
N ASP A 107 1.32 4.34 -9.24
CA ASP A 107 -0.03 4.40 -9.82
C ASP A 107 -1.11 4.14 -8.76
N ALA A 108 -0.90 3.16 -7.87
CA ALA A 108 -1.84 2.86 -6.80
C ALA A 108 -1.92 3.99 -5.74
N VAL A 109 -0.78 4.55 -5.34
CA VAL A 109 -0.74 5.68 -4.38
C VAL A 109 -1.44 6.91 -4.97
N ASN A 110 -1.19 7.21 -6.23
CA ASN A 110 -1.78 8.39 -6.86
C ASN A 110 -3.29 8.24 -7.09
N GLN A 111 -3.83 7.04 -7.28
CA GLN A 111 -5.28 6.83 -7.28
C GLN A 111 -5.94 7.28 -5.95
N TRP A 112 -5.24 7.19 -4.83
CA TRP A 112 -5.70 7.72 -3.55
C TRP A 112 -5.44 9.23 -3.42
N THR A 113 -4.27 9.70 -3.78
CA THR A 113 -3.82 11.07 -3.49
C THR A 113 -4.30 12.10 -4.50
N ASP A 114 -4.67 11.70 -5.72
CA ASP A 114 -5.24 12.60 -6.72
C ASP A 114 -6.53 13.27 -6.24
N HIS A 115 -7.30 12.60 -5.37
CA HIS A 115 -8.48 13.17 -4.73
C HIS A 115 -8.17 14.28 -3.70
N LEU A 116 -6.91 14.45 -3.31
CA LEU A 116 -6.46 15.48 -2.38
C LEU A 116 -6.04 16.78 -3.10
N ILE A 117 -5.83 16.72 -4.40
CA ILE A 117 -5.36 17.87 -5.19
C ILE A 117 -6.37 19.01 -5.07
N GLY A 118 -5.91 20.15 -4.57
CA GLY A 118 -6.75 21.33 -4.32
C GLY A 118 -7.50 21.33 -2.99
N TYR A 119 -7.34 20.33 -2.13
CA TYR A 119 -8.00 20.27 -0.82
C TYR A 119 -7.05 20.61 0.33
N ASP A 120 -7.55 21.35 1.28
CA ASP A 120 -6.99 21.61 2.62
C ASP A 120 -5.49 21.89 2.64
N GLY A 121 -4.96 22.52 1.60
CA GLY A 121 -3.54 22.85 1.48
C GLY A 121 -2.65 21.67 1.12
N TRP A 122 -3.21 20.55 0.60
CA TRP A 122 -2.41 19.45 0.07
C TRP A 122 -1.40 19.97 -0.97
N PRO A 123 -0.07 19.78 -0.74
CA PRO A 123 0.93 20.50 -1.51
C PRO A 123 1.39 19.75 -2.77
N PHE A 124 0.98 18.50 -2.96
CA PHE A 124 1.52 17.64 -4.01
C PHE A 124 0.52 17.47 -5.15
N GLN A 125 1.01 17.58 -6.39
CA GLN A 125 0.26 17.24 -7.60
C GLN A 125 0.48 15.79 -8.02
N HIS A 126 1.52 15.17 -7.48
CA HIS A 126 1.92 13.79 -7.73
C HIS A 126 2.80 13.30 -6.59
N VAL A 127 2.65 12.04 -6.22
CA VAL A 127 3.46 11.35 -5.21
C VAL A 127 4.36 10.35 -5.91
N ASN A 128 5.67 10.49 -5.74
CA ASN A 128 6.64 9.55 -6.32
C ASN A 128 6.84 8.34 -5.41
N VAL A 129 7.09 7.18 -6.01
CA VAL A 129 7.44 5.96 -5.27
C VAL A 129 8.82 5.45 -5.69
N LYS A 130 9.62 5.02 -4.72
CA LYS A 130 10.94 4.42 -4.93
C LYS A 130 11.05 3.11 -4.16
N ILE A 131 11.66 2.11 -4.77
CA ILE A 131 12.09 0.91 -4.06
C ILE A 131 13.52 1.14 -3.57
N VAL A 132 13.72 1.04 -2.26
CA VAL A 132 15.03 1.28 -1.63
C VAL A 132 15.71 0.00 -1.15
N GLY A 133 15.04 -1.14 -1.25
CA GLY A 133 15.62 -2.43 -0.89
C GLY A 133 14.67 -3.60 -1.08
N TYR A 134 15.25 -4.78 -0.98
CA TYR A 134 14.58 -6.06 -1.08
C TYR A 134 14.98 -6.94 0.11
N ALA A 135 14.04 -7.29 0.96
CA ALA A 135 14.23 -8.29 2.01
C ALA A 135 13.69 -9.64 1.48
N VAL A 136 14.55 -10.63 1.31
CA VAL A 136 14.22 -11.88 0.62
C VAL A 136 14.68 -13.09 1.43
N LEU A 137 14.00 -14.23 1.27
CA LEU A 137 14.43 -15.50 1.86
C LEU A 137 15.78 -15.97 1.30
N ASP A 138 16.02 -15.73 0.02
CA ASP A 138 17.24 -16.09 -0.68
C ASP A 138 17.48 -15.10 -1.85
N LYS A 139 18.72 -14.64 -1.99
CA LYS A 139 19.11 -13.73 -3.09
C LYS A 139 18.82 -14.29 -4.48
N SER A 140 18.83 -15.62 -4.64
CA SER A 140 18.52 -16.25 -5.92
C SER A 140 17.08 -16.05 -6.39
N CYS A 141 16.19 -15.49 -5.53
CA CYS A 141 14.87 -15.07 -5.94
C CYS A 141 14.89 -13.85 -6.85
N LEU A 142 15.96 -13.03 -6.80
CA LEU A 142 16.13 -11.83 -7.62
C LEU A 142 17.01 -12.17 -8.83
N LEU A 143 16.38 -12.42 -9.99
CA LEU A 143 17.12 -12.73 -11.21
C LEU A 143 17.83 -11.48 -11.72
N ASP A 144 19.03 -11.65 -12.24
CA ASP A 144 19.85 -10.56 -12.82
C ASP A 144 20.01 -9.37 -11.85
N LEU A 145 20.34 -9.67 -10.59
CA LEU A 145 20.53 -8.69 -9.52
C LEU A 145 21.56 -7.63 -9.93
N GLN A 146 21.21 -6.35 -9.80
CA GLN A 146 22.06 -5.24 -10.17
C GLN A 146 22.96 -4.81 -8.99
N PRO A 147 24.14 -4.22 -9.25
CA PRO A 147 25.09 -3.84 -8.21
C PRO A 147 24.59 -2.75 -7.25
N ASP A 148 23.61 -1.95 -7.65
CA ASP A 148 23.00 -0.86 -6.88
C ASP A 148 21.73 -1.30 -6.12
N GLU A 149 21.25 -2.52 -6.32
CA GLU A 149 20.12 -3.07 -5.60
C GLU A 149 20.55 -3.52 -4.19
N VAL A 150 19.90 -2.96 -3.17
CA VAL A 150 20.17 -3.30 -1.77
C VAL A 150 19.34 -4.51 -1.37
N VAL A 151 20.00 -5.57 -0.88
CA VAL A 151 19.33 -6.84 -0.54
C VAL A 151 19.65 -7.27 0.87
N TYR A 152 18.60 -7.55 1.65
CA TYR A 152 18.62 -8.09 3.00
C TYR A 152 18.21 -9.57 2.96
N THR A 153 18.96 -10.44 3.65
CA THR A 153 18.73 -11.90 3.64
C THR A 153 18.62 -12.51 5.03
N ASP A 154 18.64 -11.67 6.06
CA ASP A 154 18.35 -12.14 7.41
C ASP A 154 16.90 -12.62 7.49
N THR A 155 16.67 -13.64 8.32
CA THR A 155 15.34 -14.26 8.46
C THR A 155 14.94 -14.37 9.93
N THR A 156 13.63 -14.39 10.15
CA THR A 156 13.01 -14.62 11.45
C THR A 156 11.83 -15.58 11.31
N SER A 157 11.23 -16.00 12.43
CA SER A 157 9.98 -16.77 12.39
C SER A 157 8.86 -15.98 11.74
N SER A 158 8.03 -16.64 10.94
CA SER A 158 6.90 -16.02 10.28
C SER A 158 5.75 -15.82 11.27
N TRP A 159 5.52 -14.59 11.69
CA TRP A 159 4.41 -14.24 12.58
C TRP A 159 3.05 -14.49 11.92
N LEU A 160 2.94 -14.23 10.63
CA LEU A 160 1.67 -14.42 9.90
C LEU A 160 1.30 -15.91 9.84
N ARG A 161 2.26 -16.80 9.62
CA ARG A 161 1.99 -18.25 9.68
C ARG A 161 1.47 -18.67 11.03
N ASP A 162 2.07 -18.17 12.10
CA ASP A 162 1.67 -18.49 13.46
C ASP A 162 0.26 -17.98 13.76
N ASP A 163 -0.06 -16.77 13.29
CA ASP A 163 -1.38 -16.17 13.40
C ASP A 163 -2.43 -16.96 12.60
N MET A 164 -2.16 -17.32 11.36
CA MET A 164 -3.03 -18.14 10.52
C MET A 164 -3.31 -19.52 11.10
N ILE A 165 -2.30 -20.17 11.68
CA ILE A 165 -2.47 -21.46 12.35
C ILE A 165 -3.36 -21.29 13.58
N THR A 166 -3.11 -20.26 14.39
CA THR A 166 -3.83 -20.00 15.63
C THR A 166 -5.29 -19.62 15.39
N SER A 167 -5.57 -18.88 14.33
CA SER A 167 -6.93 -18.48 13.93
C SER A 167 -7.74 -19.60 13.26
N GLY A 168 -7.13 -20.77 13.02
CA GLY A 168 -7.78 -21.89 12.35
C GLY A 168 -7.95 -21.72 10.84
N MET A 169 -7.38 -20.66 10.26
CA MET A 169 -7.34 -20.41 8.81
C MET A 169 -6.13 -21.08 8.15
N GLY A 170 -5.50 -22.04 8.82
CA GLY A 170 -4.22 -22.64 8.58
C GLY A 170 -3.90 -22.98 7.13
N ASP A 171 -3.32 -22.03 6.41
CA ASP A 171 -2.62 -22.32 5.18
C ASP A 171 -1.17 -22.70 5.51
N THR A 172 -0.91 -24.03 5.49
CA THR A 172 0.43 -24.56 5.77
C THR A 172 1.44 -24.27 4.66
N SER A 173 1.01 -23.66 3.54
CA SER A 173 1.88 -23.28 2.45
C SER A 173 2.69 -22.01 2.75
N VAL A 174 2.24 -21.19 3.71
CA VAL A 174 3.02 -20.02 4.16
C VAL A 174 4.36 -20.50 4.75
N PRO A 175 5.52 -19.97 4.29
CA PRO A 175 6.82 -20.36 4.82
C PRO A 175 6.93 -20.13 6.33
N ALA A 176 7.57 -21.05 7.05
CA ALA A 176 7.77 -20.96 8.50
C ALA A 176 8.71 -19.83 8.92
N ILE A 177 9.50 -19.33 7.98
CA ILE A 177 10.39 -18.19 8.13
C ILE A 177 9.97 -17.08 7.19
N GLN A 178 10.26 -15.85 7.60
CA GLN A 178 10.09 -14.67 6.78
C GLN A 178 11.40 -13.89 6.68
N PRO A 179 11.60 -13.09 5.63
CA PRO A 179 12.68 -12.13 5.63
C PRO A 179 12.57 -11.17 6.82
N ALA A 180 13.69 -10.89 7.46
CA ALA A 180 13.77 -9.85 8.48
C ALA A 180 14.11 -8.54 7.78
N GLU A 181 13.14 -7.66 7.66
CA GLU A 181 13.37 -6.31 7.15
C GLU A 181 14.19 -5.51 8.19
N PRO A 182 15.04 -4.58 7.73
CA PRO A 182 15.85 -3.76 8.63
C PRO A 182 14.99 -2.71 9.35
N THR A 183 14.41 -3.06 10.49
CA THR A 183 13.50 -2.19 11.25
C THR A 183 14.15 -0.88 11.71
N ASP A 184 15.47 -0.85 11.87
CA ASP A 184 16.26 0.35 12.16
C ASP A 184 16.26 1.38 10.99
N LEU A 185 15.86 0.97 9.80
CA LEU A 185 15.66 1.83 8.62
C LEU A 185 14.19 2.22 8.40
N SER A 186 13.26 1.71 9.18
CA SER A 186 11.83 2.03 9.07
C SER A 186 11.51 3.40 9.66
N ARG A 187 11.03 4.33 8.84
CA ARG A 187 10.52 5.61 9.35
C ARG A 187 9.34 5.40 10.29
N TYR A 188 8.45 4.49 9.98
CA TYR A 188 7.29 4.21 10.81
C TYR A 188 7.70 3.75 12.22
N SER A 189 8.65 2.82 12.33
CA SER A 189 9.11 2.29 13.61
C SER A 189 9.78 3.38 14.49
N HIS A 190 10.29 4.43 13.88
CA HIS A 190 10.99 5.54 14.56
C HIS A 190 10.25 6.87 14.41
N TRP A 191 8.95 6.85 14.10
CA TRP A 191 8.16 8.06 13.87
C TRP A 191 8.16 9.02 15.05
N SER A 192 8.13 8.50 16.26
CA SER A 192 8.14 9.29 17.49
C SER A 192 9.52 9.79 17.91
N ASP A 193 10.60 9.35 17.23
CA ASP A 193 11.96 9.79 17.50
C ASP A 193 12.53 10.60 16.32
N PRO A 194 12.34 11.93 16.30
CA PRO A 194 12.81 12.77 15.20
C PRO A 194 14.34 12.85 15.10
N ASN A 195 15.06 12.37 16.13
CA ASN A 195 16.53 12.36 16.17
C ASN A 195 17.10 10.98 15.79
N TRP A 196 16.25 10.01 15.42
CA TRP A 196 16.73 8.70 15.02
C TRP A 196 17.71 8.78 13.86
N SER A 197 18.85 8.13 14.03
CA SER A 197 19.89 8.07 13.01
C SER A 197 19.78 6.76 12.23
N TYR A 198 19.26 6.84 11.00
CA TYR A 198 19.17 5.69 10.12
C TYR A 198 20.56 5.22 9.70
N HIS A 199 20.91 3.97 10.00
CA HIS A 199 22.20 3.39 9.67
C HIS A 199 22.39 3.32 8.16
N GLY A 200 23.51 3.86 7.67
CA GLY A 200 23.90 3.77 6.26
C GLY A 200 23.47 4.93 5.36
N SER A 201 22.44 5.59 5.59
CA SER A 201 22.02 6.89 5.05
C SER A 201 20.48 7.01 4.95
N TYR A 202 20.00 8.24 4.85
CA TYR A 202 18.58 8.52 4.52
C TYR A 202 18.13 7.88 3.19
N SER A 203 19.04 7.55 2.28
CA SER A 203 18.72 6.89 1.01
C SER A 203 18.19 5.47 1.18
N ASN A 204 18.56 4.78 2.26
CA ASN A 204 18.13 3.40 2.53
C ASN A 204 16.94 3.32 3.51
N ARG A 205 16.54 4.46 4.09
CA ARG A 205 15.34 4.53 4.91
C ARG A 205 14.12 4.20 4.07
N TYR A 206 13.24 3.37 4.58
CA TYR A 206 11.95 3.14 3.97
C TYR A 206 10.81 3.69 4.82
N ASP A 207 9.71 4.04 4.17
CA ASP A 207 8.50 4.58 4.75
C ASP A 207 7.43 3.51 4.87
N MET A 208 7.37 2.65 3.85
CA MET A 208 6.36 1.64 3.63
C MET A 208 7.01 0.32 3.21
N TYR A 209 6.27 -0.78 3.35
CA TYR A 209 6.64 -2.03 2.71
C TYR A 209 5.50 -2.59 1.84
N LEU A 210 5.88 -3.33 0.82
CA LEU A 210 5.01 -4.31 0.16
C LEU A 210 5.54 -5.68 0.51
N HIS A 211 4.70 -6.54 1.11
CA HIS A 211 5.09 -7.87 1.53
C HIS A 211 4.35 -8.91 0.69
N GLY A 212 5.08 -9.61 -0.18
CA GLY A 212 4.59 -10.72 -0.98
C GLY A 212 4.82 -12.04 -0.28
N ILE A 213 3.76 -12.84 -0.07
CA ILE A 213 3.82 -14.09 0.70
C ILE A 213 3.25 -15.26 -0.11
N THR A 214 3.99 -16.36 -0.20
CA THR A 214 3.45 -17.62 -0.73
C THR A 214 2.32 -18.14 0.16
N GLY A 215 1.22 -18.56 -0.43
CA GLY A 215 0.14 -19.27 0.25
C GLY A 215 -1.02 -18.42 0.77
N MET A 216 -1.03 -17.13 0.54
CA MET A 216 -2.14 -16.23 0.94
C MET A 216 -3.35 -16.22 -0.03
N ILE A 217 -3.56 -17.27 -0.80
CA ILE A 217 -4.51 -17.29 -1.93
C ILE A 217 -5.97 -17.04 -1.50
N HIS A 218 -6.33 -17.36 -0.25
CA HIS A 218 -7.72 -17.30 0.21
C HIS A 218 -8.04 -16.10 1.10
N MET A 219 -7.07 -15.26 1.43
CA MET A 219 -7.21 -14.21 2.44
C MET A 219 -7.26 -12.79 1.87
N GLY A 220 -7.16 -12.61 0.56
CA GLY A 220 -7.09 -11.26 -0.05
C GLY A 220 -5.76 -10.58 0.27
N GLY A 221 -5.70 -9.85 1.36
CA GLY A 221 -4.51 -9.13 1.80
C GLY A 221 -4.64 -8.65 3.24
N TYR A 222 -3.66 -7.86 3.66
CA TYR A 222 -3.68 -7.07 4.89
C TYR A 222 -3.09 -5.70 4.61
N GLY A 223 -3.73 -4.66 5.14
CA GLY A 223 -3.27 -3.29 5.06
C GLY A 223 -2.93 -2.74 6.45
N TYR A 224 -1.80 -2.07 6.53
CA TYR A 224 -1.33 -1.38 7.73
C TYR A 224 -0.92 0.06 7.38
N HIS A 225 -0.77 0.90 8.40
CA HIS A 225 -0.32 2.29 8.23
C HIS A 225 1.04 2.42 7.55
N TYR A 226 1.80 1.35 7.50
CA TYR A 226 3.18 1.30 7.04
C TYR A 226 3.43 0.22 5.98
N GLY A 227 2.39 -0.44 5.46
CA GLY A 227 2.58 -1.43 4.41
C GLY A 227 1.36 -2.23 4.04
N GLN A 228 1.50 -2.99 2.97
CA GLN A 228 0.51 -3.91 2.45
C GLN A 228 1.10 -5.31 2.36
N ILE A 229 0.30 -6.33 2.66
CA ILE A 229 0.64 -7.74 2.56
C ILE A 229 -0.30 -8.39 1.57
N LEU A 230 0.24 -9.02 0.54
CA LEU A 230 -0.51 -9.71 -0.51
C LEU A 230 0.11 -11.09 -0.78
N SER A 231 -0.60 -11.96 -1.48
CA SER A 231 0.04 -13.16 -2.00
C SER A 231 1.13 -12.79 -3.01
N ASP A 232 2.19 -13.61 -3.09
CA ASP A 232 3.25 -13.46 -4.08
C ASP A 232 2.71 -13.46 -5.51
N GLN A 233 1.71 -14.31 -5.81
CA GLN A 233 1.03 -14.38 -7.10
C GLN A 233 0.27 -13.08 -7.41
N SER A 234 -0.38 -12.47 -6.41
CA SER A 234 -1.04 -11.17 -6.58
C SER A 234 -0.03 -10.08 -6.90
N VAL A 235 1.09 -10.03 -6.18
CA VAL A 235 2.15 -9.04 -6.43
C VAL A 235 2.71 -9.18 -7.85
N LEU A 236 3.06 -10.40 -8.29
CA LEU A 236 3.56 -10.64 -9.64
C LEU A 236 2.51 -10.29 -10.69
N GLY A 237 1.26 -10.67 -10.47
CA GLY A 237 0.15 -10.34 -11.38
C GLY A 237 -0.11 -8.84 -11.49
N LEU A 238 0.06 -8.08 -10.40
CA LEU A 238 -0.03 -6.61 -10.41
C LEU A 238 1.09 -5.99 -11.23
N ILE A 239 2.33 -6.43 -11.02
CA ILE A 239 3.51 -5.94 -11.76
C ILE A 239 3.37 -6.22 -13.27
N ASP A 240 2.86 -7.37 -13.63
CA ASP A 240 2.68 -7.80 -15.02
C ASP A 240 1.34 -7.34 -15.63
N CYS A 241 0.54 -6.57 -14.90
CA CYS A 241 -0.78 -6.08 -15.31
C CYS A 241 -1.76 -7.20 -15.70
N THR A 242 -1.62 -8.39 -15.10
CA THR A 242 -2.51 -9.54 -15.31
C THR A 242 -3.59 -9.67 -14.24
N THR A 243 -3.48 -8.91 -13.16
CA THR A 243 -4.41 -8.85 -12.03
C THR A 243 -4.88 -7.40 -11.82
N SER A 244 -6.13 -7.21 -11.42
CA SER A 244 -6.63 -5.87 -11.11
C SER A 244 -6.00 -5.32 -9.83
N GLN A 245 -5.85 -3.99 -9.74
CA GLN A 245 -5.27 -3.32 -8.56
C GLN A 245 -6.21 -3.29 -7.36
N HIS A 246 -7.42 -3.82 -7.47
CA HIS A 246 -8.47 -3.67 -6.45
C HIS A 246 -8.02 -4.06 -5.05
N ILE A 247 -7.37 -5.23 -4.89
CA ILE A 247 -6.90 -5.69 -3.58
C ILE A 247 -5.78 -4.79 -3.02
N LEU A 248 -4.84 -4.37 -3.86
CA LEU A 248 -3.77 -3.45 -3.43
C LEU A 248 -4.35 -2.11 -2.98
N LEU A 249 -5.31 -1.56 -3.72
CA LEU A 249 -5.98 -0.31 -3.37
C LEU A 249 -6.77 -0.45 -2.07
N HIS A 250 -7.47 -1.56 -1.87
CA HIS A 250 -8.19 -1.85 -0.64
C HIS A 250 -7.24 -1.87 0.57
N GLU A 251 -6.17 -2.66 0.50
CA GLU A 251 -5.20 -2.76 1.61
C GLU A 251 -4.43 -1.43 1.83
N MET A 252 -4.20 -0.67 0.78
CA MET A 252 -3.63 0.68 0.90
C MET A 252 -4.58 1.64 1.60
N GLY A 253 -5.89 1.46 1.42
CA GLY A 253 -6.93 2.22 2.11
C GLY A 253 -6.81 2.17 3.64
N HIS A 254 -6.45 1.01 4.19
CA HIS A 254 -6.18 0.88 5.63
C HIS A 254 -5.01 1.77 6.06
N GLY A 255 -3.98 1.88 5.23
CA GLY A 255 -2.86 2.79 5.47
C GLY A 255 -3.24 4.27 5.43
N PHE A 256 -4.27 4.62 4.66
CA PHE A 256 -4.88 5.94 4.66
C PHE A 256 -5.88 6.15 5.80
N GLY A 257 -6.08 5.13 6.64
CA GLY A 257 -6.90 5.21 7.84
C GLY A 257 -8.38 4.81 7.65
N PHE A 258 -8.69 4.03 6.62
CA PHE A 258 -10.05 3.50 6.38
C PHE A 258 -10.13 2.04 6.83
N PRO A 259 -10.77 1.74 7.97
CA PRO A 259 -11.05 0.36 8.36
C PRO A 259 -12.20 -0.24 7.51
N ASP A 260 -12.33 -1.56 7.55
CA ASP A 260 -13.44 -2.27 6.95
C ASP A 260 -14.77 -1.94 7.64
N TYR A 261 -15.81 -1.66 6.84
CA TYR A 261 -17.14 -1.30 7.29
C TYR A 261 -18.24 -2.14 6.65
#